data_b6d2214ef92f116536e18261b9cc1b29
#
_entry.id   b6d2214ef92f116536e18261b9cc1b29
#
_cell.length_a   1.000
_cell.length_b   1.000
_cell.length_c   1.000
_cell.angle_alpha   90.00
_cell.angle_beta   90.00
_cell.angle_gamma   90.00
#
_symmetry.space_group_name_H-M   'P 1'
#
loop_
_entity.id
_entity.type
_entity.pdbx_description
1 polymer ?
#
loop_
_entity_poly.entity_id
_entity_poly.type
_entity_poly.pdbx_seq_one_letter_code
_entity_poly.pdbx_strand_id
1 'polypeptide(L)'
;MVVTWGEFKGIPYMMFNFYPWGLSVNIIKPLTINKTKVSFITYVYDETKLDSGAGALLDKVEREDEFVVEGVHKGLQSRFYKAGRFSPTREQGVHHFHSLLAEFMNKA
;
A
#
# COMPACT_ATOMS: atom_id res chain seq x y z
N MET A 1 6.36 -6.00 9.81
CA MET A 1 5.30 -5.98 8.80
C MET A 1 5.63 -7.01 7.73
N VAL A 2 4.79 -8.00 7.54
CA VAL A 2 4.88 -8.96 6.43
C VAL A 2 3.76 -8.58 5.48
N VAL A 3 4.08 -8.25 4.24
CA VAL A 3 3.09 -7.97 3.19
C VAL A 3 3.01 -9.19 2.29
N THR A 4 1.86 -9.85 2.29
CA THR A 4 1.55 -10.96 1.37
C THR A 4 0.45 -10.52 0.40
N TRP A 5 0.44 -11.12 -0.78
CA TRP A 5 -0.37 -10.67 -1.91
C TRP A 5 -1.52 -11.63 -2.17
N GLY A 6 -2.71 -11.08 -2.42
CA GLY A 6 -3.77 -11.81 -3.09
C GLY A 6 -3.74 -11.48 -4.58
N GLU A 7 -3.94 -12.48 -5.44
CA GLU A 7 -4.00 -12.29 -6.89
C GLU A 7 -5.44 -12.30 -7.40
N PHE A 8 -5.81 -11.26 -8.15
CA PHE A 8 -6.99 -11.29 -9.00
C PHE A 8 -6.57 -10.98 -10.44
N LYS A 9 -6.68 -11.95 -11.34
CA LYS A 9 -6.17 -11.86 -12.73
C LYS A 9 -4.69 -11.49 -12.80
N GLY A 10 -3.89 -11.96 -11.85
CA GLY A 10 -2.45 -11.75 -11.81
C GLY A 10 -1.99 -10.37 -11.29
N ILE A 11 -2.88 -9.49 -10.87
CA ILE A 11 -2.54 -8.18 -10.30
C ILE A 11 -2.70 -8.23 -8.78
N PRO A 12 -1.66 -7.91 -8.00
CA PRO A 12 -1.78 -7.80 -6.56
C PRO A 12 -2.67 -6.61 -6.20
N TYR A 13 -3.76 -6.88 -5.48
CA TYR A 13 -4.74 -5.86 -5.07
C TYR A 13 -5.02 -5.86 -3.57
N MET A 14 -4.38 -6.75 -2.84
CA MET A 14 -4.63 -6.95 -1.42
C MET A 14 -3.31 -6.93 -0.65
N MET A 15 -3.26 -6.17 0.44
CA MET A 15 -2.13 -6.09 1.34
C MET A 15 -2.54 -6.56 2.73
N PHE A 16 -1.68 -7.34 3.38
CA PHE A 16 -1.88 -7.85 4.72
C PHE A 16 -0.82 -7.26 5.65
N ASN A 17 -1.27 -6.59 6.69
CA ASN A 17 -0.43 -5.99 7.71
C ASN A 17 -0.67 -6.69 9.04
N PHE A 18 0.33 -7.44 9.52
CA PHE A 18 0.26 -8.17 10.77
C PHE A 18 0.78 -7.32 11.93
N TYR A 19 -0.03 -7.20 12.96
CA TYR A 19 0.26 -6.45 14.18
C TYR A 19 0.13 -7.33 15.41
N PRO A 20 0.71 -6.94 16.57
CA PRO A 20 0.54 -7.68 17.82
C PRO A 20 -0.90 -7.84 18.28
N TRP A 21 -1.81 -6.96 17.84
CA TRP A 21 -3.23 -6.99 18.17
C TRP A 21 -4.10 -7.70 17.11
N GLY A 22 -3.57 -7.93 15.90
CA GLY A 22 -4.37 -8.56 14.85
C GLY A 22 -3.85 -8.33 13.44
N LEU A 23 -4.78 -8.20 12.51
CA LEU A 23 -4.53 -8.09 11.07
C LEU A 23 -5.29 -6.91 10.48
N SER A 24 -4.60 -6.04 9.75
CA SER A 24 -5.22 -5.07 8.84
C SER A 24 -5.07 -5.57 7.40
N VAL A 25 -6.18 -5.58 6.66
CA VAL A 25 -6.23 -5.96 5.24
C VAL A 25 -6.63 -4.73 4.43
N ASN A 26 -5.78 -4.33 3.48
CA ASN A 26 -6.05 -3.22 2.60
C ASN A 26 -6.38 -3.77 1.21
N ILE A 27 -7.57 -3.47 0.70
CA ILE A 27 -8.04 -3.91 -0.61
C ILE A 27 -8.03 -2.72 -1.55
N ILE A 28 -7.24 -2.81 -2.61
CA ILE A 28 -7.04 -1.77 -3.61
C ILE A 28 -7.92 -2.08 -4.82
N LYS A 29 -8.86 -1.21 -5.14
CA LYS A 29 -9.75 -1.36 -6.29
C LYS A 29 -9.68 -0.13 -7.19
N PRO A 30 -8.98 -0.19 -8.32
CA PRO A 30 -9.01 0.85 -9.32
C PRO A 30 -10.44 1.06 -9.85
N LEU A 31 -10.93 2.29 -9.87
CA LEU A 31 -12.25 2.65 -10.39
C LEU A 31 -12.15 3.37 -11.73
N THR A 32 -11.24 4.34 -11.82
CA THR A 32 -10.95 5.09 -13.04
C THR A 32 -9.46 5.39 -13.08
N ILE A 33 -8.98 6.03 -14.15
CA ILE A 33 -7.58 6.43 -14.28
C ILE A 33 -7.08 7.34 -13.13
N ASN A 34 -8.00 8.08 -12.49
CA ASN A 34 -7.66 9.03 -11.43
C ASN A 34 -8.32 8.70 -10.08
N LYS A 35 -9.00 7.56 -9.98
CA LYS A 35 -9.70 7.19 -8.75
C LYS A 35 -9.47 5.72 -8.42
N THR A 36 -9.03 5.49 -7.20
CA THR A 36 -8.85 4.17 -6.61
C THR A 36 -9.62 4.12 -5.29
N LYS A 37 -10.39 3.06 -5.08
CA LYS A 37 -11.00 2.79 -3.79
C LYS A 37 -10.04 1.92 -2.99
N VAL A 38 -9.70 2.35 -1.79
CA VAL A 38 -9.00 1.55 -0.79
C VAL A 38 -9.99 1.20 0.31
N SER A 39 -10.08 -0.07 0.66
CA SER A 39 -10.90 -0.54 1.78
C SER A 39 -9.97 -1.09 2.84
N PHE A 40 -10.06 -0.57 4.05
CA PHE A 40 -9.32 -1.03 5.22
C PHE A 40 -10.24 -1.93 6.05
N ILE A 41 -9.81 -3.16 6.32
CA ILE A 41 -10.56 -4.13 7.11
C ILE A 41 -9.66 -4.58 8.25
N THR A 42 -10.10 -4.37 9.47
CA THR A 42 -9.32 -4.69 10.67
C THR A 42 -9.93 -5.89 11.39
N TYR A 43 -9.12 -6.90 11.62
CA TYR A 43 -9.46 -8.07 12.44
C TYR A 43 -8.65 -8.03 13.72
N VAL A 44 -9.32 -7.79 14.85
CA VAL A 44 -8.70 -7.70 16.16
C VAL A 44 -8.85 -9.03 16.88
N TYR A 45 -7.74 -9.60 17.36
CA TYR A 45 -7.79 -10.79 18.20
C TYR A 45 -7.34 -10.51 19.64
N ASP A 46 -6.61 -9.40 19.89
CA ASP A 46 -6.18 -8.97 21.21
C ASP A 46 -6.40 -7.46 21.40
N GLU A 47 -7.57 -7.12 21.93
CA GLU A 47 -7.97 -5.73 22.16
C GLU A 47 -7.05 -4.98 23.12
N THR A 48 -6.37 -5.70 24.04
CA THR A 48 -5.48 -5.08 25.03
C THR A 48 -4.25 -4.44 24.42
N LYS A 49 -3.93 -4.78 23.17
CA LYS A 49 -2.76 -4.28 22.43
C LYS A 49 -3.07 -3.24 21.38
N LEU A 50 -4.35 -2.90 21.16
CA LEU A 50 -4.79 -1.98 20.11
C LEU A 50 -4.13 -0.61 20.16
N ASP A 51 -4.01 -0.04 21.37
CA ASP A 51 -3.57 1.34 21.58
C ASP A 51 -2.08 1.45 21.94
N SER A 52 -1.32 0.37 21.78
CA SER A 52 0.09 0.33 22.17
C SER A 52 0.99 -0.24 21.08
N GLY A 53 2.18 0.37 20.90
CA GLY A 53 3.22 -0.13 20.01
C GLY A 53 2.87 -0.05 18.53
N ALA A 54 3.35 -1.03 17.76
CA ALA A 54 3.13 -1.07 16.32
C ALA A 54 1.65 -1.26 15.97
N GLY A 55 1.12 -0.38 15.14
CA GLY A 55 -0.28 -0.37 14.72
C GLY A 55 -1.22 0.42 15.65
N ALA A 56 -0.71 1.06 16.71
CA ALA A 56 -1.49 2.05 17.45
C ALA A 56 -1.87 3.22 16.54
N LEU A 57 -3.09 3.74 16.71
CA LEU A 57 -3.63 4.86 15.91
C LEU A 57 -3.58 4.60 14.38
N LEU A 58 -3.80 3.34 13.96
CA LEU A 58 -3.71 2.92 12.56
C LEU A 58 -4.58 3.80 11.63
N ASP A 59 -5.82 4.11 12.02
CA ASP A 59 -6.73 4.96 11.23
C ASP A 59 -6.13 6.35 10.94
N LYS A 60 -5.40 6.92 11.91
CA LYS A 60 -4.73 8.21 11.70
C LYS A 60 -3.59 8.08 10.69
N VAL A 61 -2.78 7.05 10.81
CA VAL A 61 -1.65 6.79 9.90
C VAL A 61 -2.17 6.55 8.48
N GLU A 62 -3.20 5.75 8.31
CA GLU A 62 -3.83 5.48 7.01
C GLU A 62 -4.33 6.75 6.32
N ARG A 63 -4.94 7.67 7.07
CA ARG A 63 -5.39 8.98 6.53
C ARG A 63 -4.24 9.92 6.17
N GLU A 64 -3.16 9.91 6.95
CA GLU A 64 -1.94 10.67 6.63
C GLU A 64 -1.30 10.15 5.34
N ASP A 65 -1.26 8.84 5.16
CA ASP A 65 -0.74 8.19 3.96
C ASP A 65 -1.59 8.51 2.72
N GLU A 66 -2.92 8.49 2.83
CA GLU A 66 -3.84 8.89 1.76
C GLU A 66 -3.56 10.32 1.28
N PHE A 67 -3.41 11.26 2.21
CA PHE A 67 -3.09 12.66 1.88
C PHE A 67 -1.76 12.78 1.12
N VAL A 68 -0.73 12.05 1.54
CA VAL A 68 0.58 12.04 0.88
C VAL A 68 0.47 11.45 -0.53
N VAL A 69 -0.24 10.33 -0.69
CA VAL A 69 -0.44 9.66 -1.99
C VAL A 69 -1.16 10.57 -2.99
N GLU A 70 -2.19 11.29 -2.56
CA GLU A 70 -2.87 12.27 -3.41
C GLU A 70 -1.95 13.42 -3.83
N GLY A 71 -1.11 13.91 -2.92
CA GLY A 71 -0.10 14.92 -3.20
C GLY A 71 0.95 14.43 -4.22
N VAL A 72 1.44 13.22 -4.05
CA VAL A 72 2.38 12.56 -4.97
C VAL A 72 1.75 12.40 -6.35
N HIS A 73 0.50 11.94 -6.44
CA HIS A 73 -0.20 11.79 -7.72
C HIS A 73 -0.26 13.11 -8.51
N LYS A 74 -0.55 14.23 -7.83
CA LYS A 74 -0.50 15.56 -8.45
C LYS A 74 0.91 15.96 -8.87
N GLY A 75 1.91 15.67 -8.03
CA GLY A 75 3.32 15.95 -8.30
C GLY A 75 3.87 15.19 -9.51
N LEU A 76 3.46 13.93 -9.72
CA LEU A 76 3.85 13.12 -10.88
C LEU A 76 3.39 13.71 -12.21
N GLN A 77 2.32 14.52 -12.21
CA GLN A 77 1.83 15.22 -13.42
C GLN A 77 2.61 16.50 -13.73
N SER A 78 3.56 16.89 -12.87
CA SER A 78 4.38 18.08 -13.07
C SER A 78 5.37 17.87 -14.23
N ARG A 79 5.54 18.91 -15.05
CA ARG A 79 6.56 18.94 -16.13
C ARG A 79 8.00 18.78 -15.61
N PHE A 80 8.23 19.00 -14.32
CA PHE A 80 9.54 18.87 -13.69
C PHE A 80 9.85 17.47 -13.20
N TYR A 81 8.82 16.61 -13.03
CA TYR A 81 9.04 15.22 -12.64
C TYR A 81 9.53 14.42 -13.85
N LYS A 82 10.64 13.70 -13.66
CA LYS A 82 11.20 12.83 -14.70
C LYS A 82 11.29 11.38 -14.24
N ALA A 83 11.89 11.13 -13.09
CA ALA A 83 12.03 9.80 -12.51
C ALA A 83 12.39 9.90 -11.02
N GLY A 84 11.98 8.90 -10.25
CA GLY A 84 12.46 8.66 -8.90
C GLY A 84 13.68 7.73 -8.89
N ARG A 85 14.30 7.59 -7.74
CA ARG A 85 15.37 6.61 -7.48
C ARG A 85 15.01 5.80 -6.26
N PHE A 86 15.21 4.50 -6.32
CA PHE A 86 15.08 3.62 -5.17
C PHE A 86 16.36 3.64 -4.34
N SER A 87 16.20 3.59 -3.02
CA SER A 87 17.31 3.29 -2.12
C SER A 87 17.69 1.81 -2.24
N PRO A 88 18.95 1.47 -2.60
CA PRO A 88 19.35 0.07 -2.80
C PRO A 88 19.22 -0.79 -1.55
N THR A 89 19.29 -0.17 -0.37
CA THR A 89 19.29 -0.85 0.91
C THR A 89 17.97 -0.78 1.67
N ARG A 90 17.11 0.20 1.35
CA ARG A 90 15.88 0.48 2.12
C ARG A 90 14.60 0.20 1.36
N GLU A 91 14.64 0.20 0.02
CA GLU A 91 13.46 0.11 -0.82
C GLU A 91 13.48 -1.10 -1.76
N GLN A 92 14.16 -2.17 -1.38
CA GLN A 92 14.23 -3.41 -2.17
C GLN A 92 12.84 -4.02 -2.40
N GLY A 93 11.97 -4.02 -1.39
CA GLY A 93 10.61 -4.52 -1.49
C GLY A 93 9.75 -3.70 -2.46
N VAL A 94 9.87 -2.37 -2.42
CA VAL A 94 9.16 -1.46 -3.35
C VAL A 94 9.64 -1.68 -4.77
N HIS A 95 10.95 -1.80 -5.00
CA HIS A 95 11.52 -2.07 -6.31
C HIS A 95 11.05 -3.43 -6.85
N HIS A 96 11.04 -4.47 -6.02
CA HIS A 96 10.55 -5.79 -6.40
C HIS A 96 9.06 -5.74 -6.81
N PHE A 97 8.24 -5.04 -6.04
CA PHE A 97 6.83 -4.85 -6.36
C PHE A 97 6.61 -4.14 -7.70
N HIS A 98 7.36 -3.07 -7.97
CA HIS A 98 7.29 -2.38 -9.26
C HIS A 98 7.74 -3.27 -10.41
N SER A 99 8.72 -4.14 -10.18
CA SER A 99 9.15 -5.12 -11.20
C SER A 99 8.03 -6.11 -11.52
N LEU A 100 7.33 -6.62 -10.50
CA LEU A 100 6.16 -7.49 -10.70
C LEU A 100 5.04 -6.77 -11.47
N LEU A 101 4.72 -5.54 -11.12
CA LEU A 101 3.72 -4.75 -11.85
C LEU A 101 4.11 -4.58 -13.32
N ALA A 102 5.37 -4.26 -13.60
CA ALA A 102 5.86 -4.12 -14.97
C ALA A 102 5.74 -5.43 -15.76
N GLU A 103 6.02 -6.57 -15.14
CA GLU A 103 5.83 -7.88 -15.76
C GLU A 103 4.38 -8.16 -16.11
N PHE A 104 3.43 -7.85 -15.22
CA PHE A 104 2.00 -8.01 -15.49
C PHE A 104 1.52 -7.10 -16.63
N MET A 105 1.96 -5.85 -16.63
CA MET A 105 1.61 -4.90 -17.69
C MET A 105 2.15 -5.31 -19.06
N ASN A 106 3.31 -5.94 -19.11
CA ASN A 106 3.92 -6.40 -20.37
C ASN A 106 3.33 -7.72 -20.87
N LYS A 107 2.65 -8.50 -20.02
CA LYS A 107 1.97 -9.75 -20.40
C LYS A 107 0.51 -9.52 -20.85
N ALA A 108 -0.02 -8.36 -20.58
CA ALA A 108 -1.37 -7.97 -20.97
C ALA A 108 -1.36 -7.38 -22.40
#